data_6e0366e1c67d59d975e47b369edaec71
#
_entry.id   6e0366e1c67d59d975e47b369edaec71
#
_cell.length_a   1.000
_cell.length_b   1.000
_cell.length_c   1.000
_cell.angle_alpha   90.00
_cell.angle_beta   90.00
_cell.angle_gamma   90.00
#
_symmetry.space_group_name_H-M   'P 1'
#
loop_
_entity.id
_entity.type
_entity.pdbx_description
1 polymer ?
#
loop_
_entity_poly.entity_id
_entity_poly.type
_entity_poly.pdbx_seq_one_letter_code
_entity_poly.pdbx_strand_id
1 'polypeptide(L)'
;MKNRLVGKHGPLLIAEIGGNHEGDFEYAKRLCQLAIDTDVDLVKFQIYTGDTLVSKEESPVRNQHFKKFELSKEQHIELAEMVQAAGLMYTSSVWDLDAMQWIDPYIPIYKIGSGDLTAYPVLRETAALSKPLIISTGLSTESEVLEAVQFIQDCNPIYKDPSMLAVLQCTSMYPINPGDAHLNVMARYKEKTGLTIGYSDHTEGSKALEYAVAMGAEVLEFHFTDSREGKVFRDHKVSLSPEEVKDLIREIALIKAYQGSDEKQPTQIELDNGHELSFRRAVYPLHDLEAGTILSHENLTVLRPNHGIDARDYDKLIGKTLKVAVREHQKLDWGMFE
;
A
#
# COMPACT_ATOMS: atom_id res chain seq x y z
N MET A 1 -15.64 -0.84 14.30
CA MET A 1 -15.64 0.44 13.55
C MET A 1 -15.04 0.16 12.19
N LYS A 2 -15.59 0.72 11.08
CA LYS A 2 -14.92 0.59 9.76
C LYS A 2 -13.55 1.24 9.86
N ASN A 3 -12.50 0.55 9.38
CA ASN A 3 -11.18 1.13 9.27
C ASN A 3 -11.26 2.40 8.41
N ARG A 4 -10.89 3.56 8.96
CA ARG A 4 -11.00 4.86 8.29
C ARG A 4 -9.82 5.15 7.36
N LEU A 5 -8.75 4.35 7.46
CA LEU A 5 -7.54 4.46 6.64
C LEU A 5 -7.55 3.46 5.47
N VAL A 6 -8.73 3.07 4.99
CA VAL A 6 -8.92 2.18 3.83
C VAL A 6 -9.59 2.95 2.70
N GLY A 7 -9.00 2.87 1.52
CA GLY A 7 -9.55 3.48 0.31
C GLY A 7 -10.50 2.55 -0.45
N LYS A 8 -11.23 3.11 -1.39
CA LYS A 8 -12.19 2.39 -2.25
C LYS A 8 -11.51 1.42 -3.23
N HIS A 9 -10.25 1.69 -3.58
CA HIS A 9 -9.45 0.81 -4.45
C HIS A 9 -8.57 -0.18 -3.66
N GLY A 10 -8.69 -0.18 -2.33
CA GLY A 10 -7.90 -0.97 -1.38
C GLY A 10 -6.96 -0.09 -0.58
N PRO A 11 -5.79 0.35 -1.07
CA PRO A 11 -5.04 1.40 -0.40
C PRO A 11 -5.81 2.72 -0.45
N LEU A 12 -5.64 3.55 0.60
CA LEU A 12 -6.15 4.91 0.65
C LEU A 12 -5.31 5.80 -0.28
N LEU A 13 -5.90 6.42 -1.29
CA LEU A 13 -5.21 7.23 -2.29
C LEU A 13 -5.34 8.72 -1.98
N ILE A 14 -4.22 9.41 -1.83
CA ILE A 14 -4.13 10.84 -1.50
C ILE A 14 -3.45 11.57 -2.65
N ALA A 15 -4.21 12.38 -3.39
CA ALA A 15 -3.69 13.29 -4.40
C ALA A 15 -3.26 14.61 -3.74
N GLU A 16 -1.96 14.83 -3.61
CA GLU A 16 -1.37 16.04 -3.05
C GLU A 16 -1.21 17.11 -4.13
N ILE A 17 -2.05 18.11 -4.11
CA ILE A 17 -1.87 19.31 -4.96
C ILE A 17 -0.73 20.16 -4.40
N GLY A 18 -0.62 20.23 -3.08
CA GLY A 18 0.48 20.95 -2.42
C GLY A 18 0.60 22.40 -2.88
N GLY A 19 1.78 22.77 -3.34
CA GLY A 19 2.08 24.10 -3.90
C GLY A 19 1.91 24.21 -5.41
N ASN A 20 1.46 23.17 -6.12
CA ASN A 20 1.36 23.17 -7.59
C ASN A 20 0.41 24.23 -8.17
N HIS A 21 -0.45 24.81 -7.34
CA HIS A 21 -1.29 25.95 -7.72
C HIS A 21 -0.51 27.29 -7.81
N GLU A 22 0.72 27.34 -7.31
CA GLU A 22 1.64 28.48 -7.37
C GLU A 22 1.05 29.82 -6.87
N GLY A 23 0.06 29.76 -5.97
CA GLY A 23 -0.67 30.93 -5.43
C GLY A 23 -1.85 31.40 -6.27
N ASP A 24 -2.10 30.80 -7.43
CA ASP A 24 -3.27 31.10 -8.28
C ASP A 24 -4.47 30.24 -7.83
N PHE A 25 -5.49 30.88 -7.28
CA PHE A 25 -6.66 30.21 -6.76
C PHE A 25 -7.53 29.52 -7.84
N GLU A 26 -7.67 30.17 -9.01
CA GLU A 26 -8.42 29.55 -10.11
C GLU A 26 -7.69 28.31 -10.64
N TYR A 27 -6.37 28.34 -10.61
CA TYR A 27 -5.58 27.15 -10.92
C TYR A 27 -5.71 26.08 -9.83
N ALA A 28 -5.74 26.47 -8.54
CA ALA A 28 -6.00 25.53 -7.45
C ALA A 28 -7.36 24.81 -7.63
N LYS A 29 -8.42 25.53 -7.98
CA LYS A 29 -9.74 24.95 -8.27
C LYS A 29 -9.71 23.99 -9.47
N ARG A 30 -9.00 24.37 -10.53
CA ARG A 30 -8.85 23.49 -11.71
C ARG A 30 -8.10 22.19 -11.36
N LEU A 31 -7.00 22.28 -10.60
CA LEU A 31 -6.27 21.10 -10.13
C LEU A 31 -7.14 20.24 -9.21
N CYS A 32 -7.89 20.87 -8.31
CA CYS A 32 -8.84 20.21 -7.43
C CYS A 32 -9.89 19.41 -8.21
N GLN A 33 -10.52 20.02 -9.21
CA GLN A 33 -11.51 19.34 -10.06
C GLN A 33 -10.88 18.17 -10.82
N LEU A 34 -9.70 18.36 -11.40
CA LEU A 34 -9.00 17.28 -12.11
C LEU A 34 -8.66 16.10 -11.16
N ALA A 35 -8.25 16.38 -9.92
CA ALA A 35 -8.02 15.34 -8.93
C ALA A 35 -9.32 14.60 -8.55
N ILE A 36 -10.42 15.32 -8.36
CA ILE A 36 -11.75 14.75 -8.12
C ILE A 36 -12.14 13.78 -9.25
N ASP A 37 -11.89 14.14 -10.50
CA ASP A 37 -12.26 13.36 -11.68
C ASP A 37 -11.40 12.08 -11.87
N THR A 38 -10.37 11.89 -11.05
CA THR A 38 -9.53 10.68 -11.10
C THR A 38 -10.02 9.54 -10.22
N ASP A 39 -11.01 9.77 -9.38
CA ASP A 39 -11.57 8.78 -8.45
C ASP A 39 -10.61 8.42 -7.28
N VAL A 40 -9.75 9.34 -6.85
CA VAL A 40 -8.97 9.21 -5.60
C VAL A 40 -9.87 9.26 -4.37
N ASP A 41 -9.34 8.92 -3.19
CA ASP A 41 -10.10 8.99 -1.93
C ASP A 41 -10.02 10.36 -1.27
N LEU A 42 -8.83 10.98 -1.29
CA LEU A 42 -8.55 12.28 -0.70
C LEU A 42 -7.88 13.21 -1.70
N VAL A 43 -8.29 14.49 -1.64
CA VAL A 43 -7.54 15.60 -2.26
C VAL A 43 -6.88 16.41 -1.14
N LYS A 44 -5.57 16.65 -1.26
CA LYS A 44 -4.77 17.28 -0.22
C LYS A 44 -4.18 18.61 -0.67
N PHE A 45 -4.19 19.57 0.26
CA PHE A 45 -3.56 20.87 0.17
C PHE A 45 -2.62 21.13 1.35
N GLN A 46 -2.11 22.36 1.44
CA GLN A 46 -1.22 22.82 2.51
C GLN A 46 -1.73 24.16 3.03
N ILE A 47 -2.01 24.25 4.34
CA ILE A 47 -2.50 25.46 4.99
C ILE A 47 -1.39 26.08 5.83
N TYR A 48 -0.99 27.29 5.43
CA TYR A 48 0.04 28.07 6.11
C TYR A 48 -0.03 29.54 5.71
N THR A 49 0.64 30.41 6.50
CA THR A 49 1.13 31.69 6.01
C THR A 49 2.66 31.64 5.96
N GLY A 50 3.31 32.41 5.09
CA GLY A 50 4.78 32.44 5.04
C GLY A 50 5.39 32.83 6.39
N ASP A 51 4.70 33.70 7.15
CA ASP A 51 5.18 34.16 8.44
C ASP A 51 4.98 33.13 9.58
N THR A 52 4.00 32.22 9.47
CA THR A 52 3.82 31.13 10.46
C THR A 52 4.66 29.90 10.13
N LEU A 53 5.09 29.75 8.86
CA LEU A 53 5.85 28.58 8.41
C LEU A 53 7.36 28.80 8.42
N VAL A 54 7.84 29.98 8.01
CA VAL A 54 9.27 30.23 7.79
C VAL A 54 9.72 31.53 8.46
N SER A 55 10.77 31.42 9.29
CA SER A 55 11.40 32.61 9.90
C SER A 55 11.86 33.59 8.82
N LYS A 56 11.30 34.79 8.86
CA LYS A 56 11.67 35.86 7.93
C LYS A 56 13.07 36.40 8.18
N GLU A 57 13.61 36.25 9.39
CA GLU A 57 14.97 36.67 9.74
C GLU A 57 16.02 35.65 9.28
N GLU A 58 15.79 34.36 9.55
CA GLU A 58 16.75 33.29 9.22
C GLU A 58 16.68 32.86 7.75
N SER A 59 15.51 32.97 7.11
CA SER A 59 15.31 32.54 5.73
C SER A 59 14.35 33.47 4.95
N PRO A 60 14.73 34.74 4.73
CA PRO A 60 13.84 35.75 4.13
C PRO A 60 13.39 35.40 2.70
N VAL A 61 14.27 34.81 1.90
CA VAL A 61 13.94 34.40 0.52
C VAL A 61 12.88 33.30 0.53
N ARG A 62 13.02 32.33 1.39
CA ARG A 62 12.07 31.22 1.52
C ARG A 62 10.75 31.69 2.12
N ASN A 63 10.77 32.60 3.09
CA ASN A 63 9.56 33.20 3.64
C ASN A 63 8.77 33.94 2.53
N GLN A 64 9.43 34.75 1.71
CA GLN A 64 8.78 35.44 0.59
C GLN A 64 8.28 34.47 -0.49
N HIS A 65 8.96 33.35 -0.70
CA HIS A 65 8.47 32.31 -1.60
C HIS A 65 7.14 31.73 -1.11
N PHE A 66 7.05 31.31 0.16
CA PHE A 66 5.82 30.77 0.71
C PHE A 66 4.68 31.80 0.71
N LYS A 67 4.97 33.07 0.97
CA LYS A 67 3.96 34.16 0.86
C LYS A 67 3.30 34.26 -0.51
N LYS A 68 4.01 33.90 -1.58
CA LYS A 68 3.43 33.89 -2.94
C LYS A 68 2.46 32.72 -3.18
N PHE A 69 2.61 31.64 -2.39
CA PHE A 69 1.83 30.42 -2.54
C PHE A 69 0.67 30.33 -1.51
N GLU A 70 0.53 31.29 -0.61
CA GLU A 70 -0.53 31.32 0.37
C GLU A 70 -1.91 31.37 -0.31
N LEU A 71 -2.85 30.58 0.19
CA LEU A 71 -4.27 30.71 -0.07
C LEU A 71 -4.97 31.20 1.19
N SER A 72 -6.01 32.01 1.03
CA SER A 72 -6.79 32.52 2.16
C SER A 72 -7.64 31.43 2.81
N LYS A 73 -8.11 31.70 4.03
CA LYS A 73 -9.06 30.85 4.74
C LYS A 73 -10.28 30.51 3.86
N GLU A 74 -10.88 31.53 3.25
CA GLU A 74 -12.08 31.38 2.42
C GLU A 74 -11.80 30.51 1.19
N GLN A 75 -10.63 30.66 0.59
CA GLN A 75 -10.20 29.83 -0.53
C GLN A 75 -10.03 28.37 -0.14
N HIS A 76 -9.42 28.08 1.02
CA HIS A 76 -9.32 26.70 1.53
C HIS A 76 -10.67 26.08 1.85
N ILE A 77 -11.61 26.86 2.41
CA ILE A 77 -12.97 26.41 2.68
C ILE A 77 -13.68 26.06 1.37
N GLU A 78 -13.60 26.94 0.35
CA GLU A 78 -14.21 26.68 -0.97
C GLU A 78 -13.66 25.39 -1.61
N LEU A 79 -12.33 25.16 -1.55
CA LEU A 79 -11.72 23.92 -2.04
C LEU A 79 -12.20 22.68 -1.26
N ALA A 80 -12.34 22.80 0.06
CA ALA A 80 -12.84 21.71 0.89
C ALA A 80 -14.30 21.38 0.56
N GLU A 81 -15.14 22.40 0.35
CA GLU A 81 -16.55 22.24 -0.06
C GLU A 81 -16.67 21.61 -1.45
N MET A 82 -15.81 21.98 -2.41
CA MET A 82 -15.75 21.34 -3.73
C MET A 82 -15.48 19.84 -3.62
N VAL A 83 -14.48 19.44 -2.83
CA VAL A 83 -14.11 18.04 -2.63
C VAL A 83 -15.26 17.27 -1.95
N GLN A 84 -15.84 17.84 -0.90
CA GLN A 84 -16.96 17.21 -0.17
C GLN A 84 -18.23 17.08 -1.02
N ALA A 85 -18.54 18.08 -1.85
CA ALA A 85 -19.68 18.05 -2.77
C ALA A 85 -19.55 16.91 -3.81
N ALA A 86 -18.32 16.53 -4.17
CA ALA A 86 -18.02 15.39 -5.02
C ALA A 86 -18.03 14.02 -4.28
N GLY A 87 -18.28 14.02 -2.97
CA GLY A 87 -18.28 12.80 -2.15
C GLY A 87 -16.90 12.27 -1.78
N LEU A 88 -15.83 13.06 -1.99
CA LEU A 88 -14.47 12.74 -1.61
C LEU A 88 -14.11 13.39 -0.26
N MET A 89 -12.95 13.02 0.27
CA MET A 89 -12.42 13.58 1.50
C MET A 89 -11.42 14.70 1.19
N TYR A 90 -11.57 15.84 1.87
CA TYR A 90 -10.56 16.89 1.87
C TYR A 90 -9.59 16.68 3.01
N THR A 91 -8.30 16.90 2.78
CA THR A 91 -7.30 16.98 3.84
C THR A 91 -6.25 18.06 3.56
N SER A 92 -5.49 18.39 4.56
CA SER A 92 -4.39 19.34 4.43
C SER A 92 -3.28 19.04 5.44
N SER A 93 -2.04 19.36 5.08
CA SER A 93 -1.02 19.62 6.08
C SER A 93 -1.30 21.00 6.66
N VAL A 94 -1.67 21.07 7.93
CA VAL A 94 -2.01 22.33 8.61
C VAL A 94 -0.78 22.76 9.42
N TRP A 95 -0.02 23.70 8.88
CA TRP A 95 1.21 24.20 9.49
C TRP A 95 0.99 25.45 10.35
N ASP A 96 -0.22 25.99 10.33
CA ASP A 96 -0.67 27.06 11.20
C ASP A 96 -1.68 26.53 12.22
N LEU A 97 -1.32 26.52 13.50
CA LEU A 97 -2.15 25.99 14.56
C LEU A 97 -3.50 26.73 14.69
N ASP A 98 -3.53 28.05 14.42
CA ASP A 98 -4.79 28.81 14.44
C ASP A 98 -5.72 28.37 13.31
N ALA A 99 -5.17 27.90 12.19
CA ALA A 99 -5.96 27.39 11.09
C ALA A 99 -6.68 26.07 11.43
N MET A 100 -6.19 25.28 12.36
CA MET A 100 -6.86 24.05 12.80
C MET A 100 -8.29 24.31 13.29
N GLN A 101 -8.55 25.46 13.93
CA GLN A 101 -9.85 25.78 14.49
C GLN A 101 -10.96 25.93 13.43
N TRP A 102 -10.64 26.50 12.27
CA TRP A 102 -11.64 26.75 11.24
C TRP A 102 -11.66 25.67 10.15
N ILE A 103 -10.57 24.90 9.96
CA ILE A 103 -10.53 23.86 8.94
C ILE A 103 -10.95 22.48 9.48
N ASP A 104 -10.90 22.26 10.78
CA ASP A 104 -11.23 20.97 11.42
C ASP A 104 -12.58 20.37 10.97
N PRO A 105 -13.68 21.14 10.80
CA PRO A 105 -14.95 20.58 10.32
C PRO A 105 -14.87 19.92 8.94
N TYR A 106 -13.89 20.30 8.12
CA TYR A 106 -13.72 19.83 6.75
C TYR A 106 -12.72 18.66 6.63
N ILE A 107 -11.87 18.45 7.64
CA ILE A 107 -10.81 17.43 7.62
C ILE A 107 -11.24 16.16 8.36
N PRO A 108 -11.56 15.05 7.68
CA PRO A 108 -11.85 13.78 8.33
C PRO A 108 -10.61 13.01 8.76
N ILE A 109 -9.45 13.22 8.11
CA ILE A 109 -8.15 12.56 8.35
C ILE A 109 -7.07 13.64 8.26
N TYR A 110 -6.26 13.79 9.30
CA TYR A 110 -5.16 14.74 9.30
C TYR A 110 -3.88 14.18 8.68
N LYS A 111 -3.07 15.06 8.11
CA LYS A 111 -1.76 14.71 7.56
C LYS A 111 -0.66 15.59 8.16
N ILE A 112 0.35 14.94 8.74
CA ILE A 112 1.60 15.57 9.16
C ILE A 112 2.67 15.31 8.10
N GLY A 113 3.22 16.37 7.53
CA GLY A 113 4.32 16.29 6.58
C GLY A 113 5.64 15.90 7.24
N SER A 114 6.59 15.39 6.47
CA SER A 114 7.90 14.94 6.96
C SER A 114 8.66 16.01 7.75
N GLY A 115 8.55 17.28 7.35
CA GLY A 115 9.21 18.39 8.04
C GLY A 115 8.71 18.67 9.44
N ASP A 116 7.51 18.17 9.80
CA ASP A 116 6.87 18.42 11.09
C ASP A 116 6.87 17.21 12.02
N LEU A 117 7.49 16.10 11.61
CA LEU A 117 7.52 14.88 12.44
C LEU A 117 8.15 15.14 13.82
N THR A 118 9.08 16.07 13.91
CA THR A 118 9.73 16.48 15.16
C THR A 118 9.13 17.77 15.78
N ALA A 119 8.09 18.34 15.17
CA ALA A 119 7.38 19.52 15.66
C ALA A 119 6.34 19.12 16.72
N TYR A 120 6.77 18.73 17.87
CA TYR A 120 5.94 18.17 18.95
C TYR A 120 4.74 19.05 19.35
N PRO A 121 4.81 20.39 19.34
CA PRO A 121 3.61 21.22 19.54
C PRO A 121 2.52 20.93 18.49
N VAL A 122 2.88 20.80 17.20
CA VAL A 122 1.95 20.48 16.11
C VAL A 122 1.37 19.07 16.30
N LEU A 123 2.22 18.08 16.62
CA LEU A 123 1.78 16.71 16.89
C LEU A 123 0.77 16.65 18.03
N ARG A 124 1.01 17.39 19.12
CA ARG A 124 0.13 17.44 20.30
C ARG A 124 -1.24 18.01 19.98
N GLU A 125 -1.27 19.17 19.33
CA GLU A 125 -2.54 19.82 18.95
C GLU A 125 -3.34 18.97 17.98
N THR A 126 -2.67 18.35 16.98
CA THR A 126 -3.34 17.45 16.04
C THR A 126 -3.86 16.19 16.74
N ALA A 127 -3.09 15.59 17.66
CA ALA A 127 -3.51 14.40 18.41
C ALA A 127 -4.71 14.68 19.34
N ALA A 128 -4.84 15.91 19.84
CA ALA A 128 -5.97 16.31 20.69
C ALA A 128 -7.31 16.26 19.94
N LEU A 129 -7.31 16.41 18.60
CA LEU A 129 -8.52 16.37 17.77
C LEU A 129 -9.16 14.98 17.68
N SER A 130 -8.45 13.93 18.06
CA SER A 130 -8.96 12.53 18.08
C SER A 130 -9.48 12.03 16.74
N LYS A 131 -8.96 12.55 15.63
CA LYS A 131 -9.26 12.11 14.25
C LYS A 131 -8.13 11.22 13.75
N PRO A 132 -8.39 10.34 12.75
CA PRO A 132 -7.33 9.59 12.10
C PRO A 132 -6.19 10.49 11.64
N LEU A 133 -4.97 10.02 11.82
CA LEU A 133 -3.74 10.77 11.57
C LEU A 133 -2.80 9.96 10.67
N ILE A 134 -2.22 10.62 9.68
CA ILE A 134 -1.20 10.08 8.80
C ILE A 134 0.08 10.90 8.99
N ILE A 135 1.20 10.24 9.26
CA ILE A 135 2.51 10.90 9.38
C ILE A 135 3.47 10.42 8.30
N SER A 136 4.19 11.33 7.66
CA SER A 136 5.30 11.01 6.74
C SER A 136 6.64 11.16 7.43
N THR A 137 7.64 10.35 7.03
CA THR A 137 8.86 10.11 7.79
C THR A 137 10.15 10.54 7.09
N GLY A 138 10.05 11.31 6.01
CA GLY A 138 11.23 11.86 5.34
C GLY A 138 12.07 12.71 6.30
N LEU A 139 13.38 12.79 6.07
CA LEU A 139 14.38 13.50 6.89
C LEU A 139 14.63 12.89 8.29
N SER A 140 13.97 11.79 8.64
CA SER A 140 14.01 11.23 9.98
C SER A 140 14.70 9.86 10.02
N THR A 141 15.34 9.57 11.14
CA THR A 141 15.83 8.24 11.50
C THR A 141 14.69 7.36 12.04
N GLU A 142 14.88 6.02 12.06
CA GLU A 142 13.91 5.10 12.68
C GLU A 142 13.61 5.49 14.13
N SER A 143 14.62 5.90 14.90
CA SER A 143 14.43 6.31 16.30
C SER A 143 13.49 7.50 16.43
N GLU A 144 13.71 8.55 15.65
CA GLU A 144 12.86 9.75 15.65
C GLU A 144 11.42 9.43 15.23
N VAL A 145 11.24 8.50 14.28
CA VAL A 145 9.89 8.05 13.88
C VAL A 145 9.20 7.33 15.03
N LEU A 146 9.89 6.40 15.69
CA LEU A 146 9.31 5.66 16.83
C LEU A 146 9.04 6.57 18.03
N GLU A 147 9.90 7.55 18.29
CA GLU A 147 9.70 8.58 19.30
C GLU A 147 8.46 9.44 19.01
N ALA A 148 8.28 9.87 17.76
CA ALA A 148 7.10 10.63 17.33
C ALA A 148 5.81 9.82 17.47
N VAL A 149 5.82 8.54 17.07
CA VAL A 149 4.69 7.61 17.25
C VAL A 149 4.34 7.47 18.72
N GLN A 150 5.34 7.22 19.57
CA GLN A 150 5.14 7.10 21.02
C GLN A 150 4.59 8.40 21.62
N PHE A 151 5.14 9.55 21.22
CA PHE A 151 4.65 10.85 21.66
C PHE A 151 3.18 11.10 21.31
N ILE A 152 2.77 10.78 20.06
CA ILE A 152 1.38 10.89 19.63
C ILE A 152 0.47 9.97 20.47
N GLN A 153 0.90 8.73 20.72
CA GLN A 153 0.16 7.75 21.53
C GLN A 153 0.07 8.13 23.00
N ASP A 154 1.08 8.83 23.53
CA ASP A 154 1.07 9.35 24.91
C ASP A 154 0.16 10.58 25.02
N CYS A 155 0.09 11.42 23.99
CA CYS A 155 -0.87 12.52 23.94
C CYS A 155 -2.31 12.02 23.88
N ASN A 156 -2.57 10.95 23.12
CA ASN A 156 -3.90 10.37 23.01
C ASN A 156 -3.83 8.86 22.69
N PRO A 157 -4.19 7.98 23.64
CA PRO A 157 -4.09 6.53 23.49
C PRO A 157 -4.91 5.92 22.34
N ILE A 158 -5.86 6.67 21.72
CA ILE A 158 -6.62 6.21 20.56
C ILE A 158 -5.71 5.86 19.37
N TYR A 159 -4.54 6.48 19.27
CA TYR A 159 -3.54 6.25 18.22
C TYR A 159 -2.71 4.97 18.39
N LYS A 160 -3.01 4.16 19.41
CA LYS A 160 -2.56 2.76 19.47
C LYS A 160 -3.36 1.84 18.55
N ASP A 161 -4.56 2.28 18.15
CA ASP A 161 -5.37 1.59 17.15
C ASP A 161 -4.80 1.86 15.74
N PRO A 162 -4.40 0.82 14.97
CA PRO A 162 -3.89 0.97 13.62
C PRO A 162 -4.89 1.64 12.65
N SER A 163 -6.18 1.66 12.97
CA SER A 163 -7.17 2.41 12.17
C SER A 163 -7.14 3.91 12.40
N MET A 164 -6.35 4.39 13.39
CA MET A 164 -6.28 5.80 13.78
C MET A 164 -4.93 6.45 13.49
N LEU A 165 -3.87 5.66 13.23
CA LEU A 165 -2.54 6.19 12.92
C LEU A 165 -1.91 5.39 11.79
N ALA A 166 -1.46 6.10 10.75
CA ALA A 166 -0.65 5.55 9.67
C ALA A 166 0.73 6.19 9.60
N VAL A 167 1.74 5.37 9.30
CA VAL A 167 3.13 5.79 9.11
C VAL A 167 3.53 5.58 7.66
N LEU A 168 3.89 6.65 6.95
CA LEU A 168 4.32 6.58 5.56
C LEU A 168 5.83 6.66 5.45
N GLN A 169 6.45 5.66 4.83
CA GLN A 169 7.82 5.81 4.33
C GLN A 169 7.84 6.94 3.30
N CYS A 170 8.84 7.78 3.38
CA CYS A 170 9.01 8.94 2.52
C CYS A 170 10.48 9.35 2.44
N THR A 171 10.90 9.89 1.30
CA THR A 171 12.18 10.60 1.15
C THR A 171 11.93 12.02 0.65
N SER A 172 12.30 13.01 1.46
CA SER A 172 11.99 14.43 1.23
C SER A 172 13.00 15.09 0.30
N MET A 173 12.99 14.71 -0.96
CA MET A 173 13.69 15.35 -2.08
C MET A 173 12.81 15.26 -3.33
N TYR A 174 12.92 16.20 -4.27
CA TYR A 174 12.01 16.39 -5.40
C TYR A 174 12.79 16.68 -6.70
N PRO A 175 12.96 15.70 -7.64
CA PRO A 175 12.63 14.28 -7.50
C PRO A 175 13.67 13.50 -6.70
N ILE A 176 13.35 12.23 -6.39
CA ILE A 176 14.29 11.21 -5.93
C ILE A 176 14.54 10.16 -7.01
N ASN A 177 15.73 9.52 -6.96
CA ASN A 177 15.98 8.34 -7.78
C ASN A 177 15.29 7.10 -7.19
N PRO A 178 15.04 6.05 -7.99
CA PRO A 178 14.44 4.82 -7.48
C PRO A 178 15.18 4.20 -6.28
N GLY A 179 16.52 4.29 -6.25
CA GLY A 179 17.33 3.79 -5.14
C GLY A 179 17.12 4.52 -3.80
N ASP A 180 16.59 5.73 -3.84
CA ASP A 180 16.35 6.57 -2.65
C ASP A 180 14.94 6.39 -2.05
N ALA A 181 14.06 5.60 -2.69
CA ALA A 181 12.70 5.33 -2.22
C ALA A 181 12.66 4.46 -0.95
N HIS A 182 13.61 3.53 -0.80
CA HIS A 182 13.78 2.65 0.37
C HIS A 182 12.47 1.97 0.83
N LEU A 183 11.69 1.39 -0.09
CA LEU A 183 10.38 0.79 0.21
C LEU A 183 10.43 -0.31 1.29
N ASN A 184 11.57 -1.00 1.44
CA ASN A 184 11.75 -2.02 2.49
C ASN A 184 11.55 -1.48 3.92
N VAL A 185 11.68 -0.15 4.12
CA VAL A 185 11.44 0.49 5.42
C VAL A 185 9.99 0.34 5.87
N MET A 186 9.03 0.20 4.94
CA MET A 186 7.62 -0.04 5.27
C MET A 186 7.43 -1.30 6.12
N ALA A 187 8.06 -2.42 5.73
CA ALA A 187 8.01 -3.66 6.49
C ALA A 187 8.60 -3.50 7.89
N ARG A 188 9.68 -2.72 8.00
CA ARG A 188 10.31 -2.40 9.28
C ARG A 188 9.39 -1.60 10.19
N TYR A 189 8.69 -0.59 9.66
CA TYR A 189 7.69 0.17 10.43
C TYR A 189 6.52 -0.73 10.86
N LYS A 190 6.02 -1.62 9.99
CA LYS A 190 4.96 -2.58 10.36
C LYS A 190 5.38 -3.47 11.51
N GLU A 191 6.58 -4.04 11.44
CA GLU A 191 7.17 -4.87 12.51
C GLU A 191 7.26 -4.12 13.84
N LYS A 192 7.75 -2.87 13.82
CA LYS A 192 8.04 -2.08 15.03
C LYS A 192 6.81 -1.47 15.66
N THR A 193 5.81 -1.08 14.88
CA THR A 193 4.68 -0.29 15.38
C THR A 193 3.36 -1.05 15.40
N GLY A 194 3.19 -2.05 14.52
CA GLY A 194 1.90 -2.71 14.29
C GLY A 194 0.83 -1.82 13.62
N LEU A 195 1.18 -0.57 13.29
CA LEU A 195 0.26 0.42 12.73
C LEU A 195 -0.04 0.20 11.25
N THR A 196 -0.97 0.97 10.69
CA THR A 196 -1.18 1.09 9.24
C THR A 196 0.06 1.72 8.60
N ILE A 197 0.54 1.12 7.50
CA ILE A 197 1.77 1.53 6.83
C ILE A 197 1.47 1.94 5.39
N GLY A 198 2.19 2.93 4.90
CA GLY A 198 2.07 3.40 3.53
C GLY A 198 3.34 4.03 2.98
N TYR A 199 3.18 4.66 1.84
CA TYR A 199 4.27 5.32 1.11
C TYR A 199 3.84 6.69 0.62
N SER A 200 4.70 7.69 0.81
CA SER A 200 4.56 9.04 0.26
C SER A 200 5.67 9.25 -0.78
N ASP A 201 5.30 9.41 -2.03
CA ASP A 201 6.20 9.32 -3.19
C ASP A 201 6.68 10.68 -3.69
N HIS A 202 7.97 10.70 -4.05
CA HIS A 202 8.62 11.81 -4.76
C HIS A 202 9.48 11.32 -5.93
N THR A 203 9.22 10.11 -6.45
CA THR A 203 9.83 9.63 -7.70
C THR A 203 9.14 10.23 -8.92
N GLU A 204 9.71 10.05 -10.11
CA GLU A 204 9.03 10.37 -11.35
C GLU A 204 8.18 9.18 -11.81
N GLY A 205 6.88 9.41 -12.02
CA GLY A 205 5.91 8.39 -12.44
C GLY A 205 5.36 7.55 -11.28
N SER A 206 4.65 6.45 -11.59
CA SER A 206 3.85 5.66 -10.63
C SER A 206 4.53 4.38 -10.09
N LYS A 207 5.71 4.01 -10.63
CA LYS A 207 6.28 2.68 -10.36
C LYS A 207 6.60 2.43 -8.88
N ALA A 208 7.09 3.41 -8.16
CA ALA A 208 7.34 3.26 -6.72
C ALA A 208 6.04 3.01 -5.94
N LEU A 209 4.94 3.67 -6.32
CA LEU A 209 3.61 3.48 -5.74
C LEU A 209 3.08 2.07 -6.01
N GLU A 210 3.20 1.57 -7.24
CA GLU A 210 2.80 0.20 -7.62
C GLU A 210 3.57 -0.84 -6.79
N TYR A 211 4.90 -0.69 -6.69
CA TYR A 211 5.72 -1.58 -5.86
C TYR A 211 5.38 -1.46 -4.37
N ALA A 212 5.10 -0.26 -3.88
CA ALA A 212 4.67 -0.07 -2.49
C ALA A 212 3.37 -0.86 -2.19
N VAL A 213 2.38 -0.83 -3.10
CA VAL A 213 1.14 -1.64 -2.98
C VAL A 213 1.46 -3.13 -2.96
N ALA A 214 2.30 -3.60 -3.88
CA ALA A 214 2.71 -5.01 -3.93
C ALA A 214 3.42 -5.45 -2.65
N MET A 215 4.13 -4.54 -1.98
CA MET A 215 4.81 -4.73 -0.70
C MET A 215 3.92 -4.47 0.52
N GLY A 216 2.63 -4.21 0.34
CA GLY A 216 1.65 -4.11 1.42
C GLY A 216 1.36 -2.68 1.93
N ALA A 217 1.65 -1.64 1.15
CA ALA A 217 1.21 -0.29 1.48
C ALA A 217 -0.32 -0.20 1.53
N GLU A 218 -0.83 0.32 2.63
CA GLU A 218 -2.27 0.52 2.89
C GLU A 218 -2.70 1.98 2.61
N VAL A 219 -1.72 2.91 2.53
CA VAL A 219 -1.92 4.34 2.21
C VAL A 219 -0.89 4.76 1.20
N LEU A 220 -1.32 5.46 0.15
CA LEU A 220 -0.44 6.07 -0.86
C LEU A 220 -0.69 7.57 -0.94
N GLU A 221 0.37 8.35 -0.88
CA GLU A 221 0.36 9.79 -1.16
C GLU A 221 1.28 10.07 -2.35
N PHE A 222 0.80 10.86 -3.29
CA PHE A 222 1.55 11.29 -4.47
C PHE A 222 1.18 12.72 -4.84
N HIS A 223 2.13 13.46 -5.37
CA HIS A 223 1.89 14.80 -5.90
C HIS A 223 1.04 14.74 -7.16
N PHE A 224 0.21 15.75 -7.38
CA PHE A 224 -0.75 15.81 -8.48
C PHE A 224 -0.64 17.11 -9.27
N THR A 225 -0.71 17.02 -10.60
CA THR A 225 -0.71 18.17 -11.51
C THR A 225 -1.58 17.91 -12.75
N ASP A 226 -1.92 18.97 -13.46
CA ASP A 226 -2.58 18.87 -14.78
C ASP A 226 -1.59 18.43 -15.88
N SER A 227 -0.35 18.94 -15.83
CA SER A 227 0.72 18.66 -16.78
C SER A 227 2.05 19.05 -16.17
N ARG A 228 3.13 18.36 -16.57
CA ARG A 228 4.51 18.72 -16.27
C ARG A 228 5.13 19.64 -17.32
N GLU A 229 4.53 19.72 -18.51
CA GLU A 229 5.06 20.49 -19.62
C GLU A 229 5.01 22.00 -19.35
N GLY A 230 6.14 22.67 -19.52
CA GLY A 230 6.27 24.11 -19.29
C GLY A 230 6.26 24.55 -17.82
N LYS A 231 6.18 23.63 -16.86
CA LYS A 231 6.17 23.92 -15.43
C LYS A 231 7.59 24.05 -14.87
N VAL A 232 7.78 25.05 -14.01
CA VAL A 232 9.08 25.35 -13.39
C VAL A 232 9.13 24.97 -11.91
N PHE A 233 7.98 25.03 -11.21
CA PHE A 233 7.91 24.65 -9.81
C PHE A 233 8.21 23.16 -9.65
N ARG A 234 9.13 22.84 -8.74
CA ARG A 234 9.77 21.52 -8.63
C ARG A 234 8.78 20.36 -8.42
N ASP A 235 7.69 20.63 -7.70
CA ASP A 235 6.75 19.57 -7.31
C ASP A 235 5.97 19.00 -8.51
N HIS A 236 5.81 19.80 -9.60
CA HIS A 236 5.23 19.28 -10.83
C HIS A 236 6.01 18.09 -11.42
N LYS A 237 7.34 18.05 -11.25
CA LYS A 237 8.17 16.95 -11.78
C LYS A 237 7.83 15.60 -11.22
N VAL A 238 7.51 15.53 -9.92
CA VAL A 238 7.19 14.31 -9.19
C VAL A 238 5.69 14.02 -9.18
N SER A 239 4.90 14.93 -9.77
CA SER A 239 3.44 14.82 -9.77
C SER A 239 2.94 13.87 -10.84
N LEU A 240 1.87 13.12 -10.51
CA LEU A 240 1.10 12.37 -11.48
C LEU A 240 0.07 13.26 -12.17
N SER A 241 -0.14 13.05 -13.46
CA SER A 241 -1.25 13.61 -14.23
C SER A 241 -2.55 12.84 -13.98
N PRO A 242 -3.72 13.36 -14.39
CA PRO A 242 -5.00 12.64 -14.26
C PRO A 242 -4.99 11.25 -14.88
N GLU A 243 -4.39 11.10 -16.06
CA GLU A 243 -4.28 9.82 -16.77
C GLU A 243 -3.38 8.84 -16.01
N GLU A 244 -2.24 9.31 -15.49
CA GLU A 244 -1.33 8.47 -14.71
C GLU A 244 -1.97 7.99 -13.39
N VAL A 245 -2.83 8.80 -12.76
CA VAL A 245 -3.59 8.38 -11.57
C VAL A 245 -4.60 7.29 -11.93
N LYS A 246 -5.32 7.45 -13.06
CA LYS A 246 -6.25 6.41 -13.54
C LYS A 246 -5.51 5.11 -13.90
N ASP A 247 -4.31 5.22 -14.48
CA ASP A 247 -3.45 4.07 -14.75
C ASP A 247 -3.01 3.40 -13.46
N LEU A 248 -2.55 4.16 -12.47
CA LEU A 248 -2.19 3.65 -11.15
C LEU A 248 -3.36 2.87 -10.50
N ILE A 249 -4.59 3.40 -10.57
CA ILE A 249 -5.77 2.71 -10.04
C ILE A 249 -6.00 1.37 -10.74
N ARG A 250 -5.82 1.31 -12.08
CA ARG A 250 -5.90 0.04 -12.83
C ARG A 250 -4.81 -0.95 -12.43
N GLU A 251 -3.58 -0.47 -12.28
CA GLU A 251 -2.46 -1.31 -11.83
C GLU A 251 -2.66 -1.82 -10.39
N ILE A 252 -3.21 -1.02 -9.48
CA ILE A 252 -3.57 -1.45 -8.13
C ILE A 252 -4.57 -2.62 -8.18
N ALA A 253 -5.60 -2.52 -9.02
CA ALA A 253 -6.58 -3.59 -9.19
C ALA A 253 -5.91 -4.89 -9.71
N LEU A 254 -4.98 -4.75 -10.66
CA LEU A 254 -4.22 -5.88 -11.21
C LEU A 254 -3.27 -6.50 -10.17
N ILE A 255 -2.55 -5.69 -9.41
CA ILE A 255 -1.68 -6.16 -8.31
C ILE A 255 -2.50 -6.98 -7.31
N LYS A 256 -3.67 -6.48 -6.90
CA LYS A 256 -4.55 -7.20 -5.98
C LYS A 256 -5.06 -8.53 -6.54
N ALA A 257 -5.38 -8.56 -7.83
CA ALA A 257 -5.76 -9.80 -8.51
C ALA A 257 -4.62 -10.83 -8.50
N TYR A 258 -3.37 -10.40 -8.70
CA TYR A 258 -2.20 -11.28 -8.61
C TYR A 258 -1.89 -11.73 -7.18
N GLN A 259 -2.13 -10.90 -6.18
CA GLN A 259 -1.93 -11.27 -4.77
C GLN A 259 -2.86 -12.43 -4.35
N GLY A 260 -4.11 -12.45 -4.81
CA GLY A 260 -5.05 -13.54 -4.56
C GLY A 260 -5.30 -13.79 -3.08
N SER A 261 -5.35 -15.09 -2.70
CA SER A 261 -5.49 -15.54 -1.31
C SER A 261 -4.12 -15.92 -0.73
N ASP A 262 -3.93 -15.76 0.57
CA ASP A 262 -2.79 -16.26 1.34
C ASP A 262 -2.92 -17.74 1.72
N GLU A 263 -4.09 -18.36 1.49
CA GLU A 263 -4.30 -19.79 1.68
C GLU A 263 -3.79 -20.58 0.48
N LYS A 264 -2.80 -21.47 0.69
CA LYS A 264 -2.29 -22.32 -0.37
C LYS A 264 -3.20 -23.55 -0.59
N GLN A 265 -4.03 -23.45 -1.60
CA GLN A 265 -4.91 -24.53 -2.09
C GLN A 265 -4.77 -24.69 -3.60
N PRO A 266 -5.12 -25.87 -4.16
CA PRO A 266 -5.32 -25.98 -5.60
C PRO A 266 -6.36 -24.95 -6.05
N THR A 267 -6.03 -24.23 -7.11
CA THR A 267 -6.93 -23.24 -7.70
C THR A 267 -8.11 -23.93 -8.42
N GLN A 268 -9.24 -23.23 -8.53
CA GLN A 268 -10.41 -23.82 -9.21
C GLN A 268 -10.08 -24.27 -10.63
N ILE A 269 -9.25 -23.52 -11.37
CA ILE A 269 -8.84 -23.90 -12.72
C ILE A 269 -7.99 -25.20 -12.75
N GLU A 270 -7.22 -25.49 -11.71
CA GLU A 270 -6.47 -26.76 -11.58
C GLU A 270 -7.41 -27.93 -11.32
N LEU A 271 -8.43 -27.72 -10.47
CA LEU A 271 -9.48 -28.71 -10.13
C LEU A 271 -10.36 -29.00 -11.35
N ASP A 272 -10.86 -27.98 -12.03
CA ASP A 272 -11.75 -28.10 -13.21
C ASP A 272 -11.06 -28.84 -14.36
N ASN A 273 -9.73 -28.73 -14.47
CA ASN A 273 -8.94 -29.46 -15.48
C ASN A 273 -8.43 -30.82 -15.00
N GLY A 274 -8.79 -31.25 -13.80
CA GLY A 274 -8.39 -32.56 -13.27
C GLY A 274 -6.87 -32.71 -13.06
N HIS A 275 -6.18 -31.58 -12.84
CA HIS A 275 -4.70 -31.57 -12.72
C HIS A 275 -4.23 -32.33 -11.47
N GLU A 276 -5.04 -32.44 -10.42
CA GLU A 276 -4.71 -33.23 -9.24
C GLU A 276 -4.52 -34.71 -9.56
N LEU A 277 -5.29 -35.22 -10.51
CA LEU A 277 -5.17 -36.61 -10.98
C LEU A 277 -4.12 -36.75 -12.07
N SER A 278 -4.19 -35.89 -13.10
CA SER A 278 -3.37 -36.05 -14.31
C SER A 278 -1.88 -35.69 -14.09
N PHE A 279 -1.56 -34.76 -13.19
CA PHE A 279 -0.16 -34.28 -12.97
C PHE A 279 0.49 -34.89 -11.74
N ARG A 280 -0.24 -35.34 -10.72
CA ARG A 280 0.33 -36.05 -9.59
C ARG A 280 0.72 -37.48 -10.00
N ARG A 281 1.55 -38.13 -9.19
CA ARG A 281 2.00 -39.50 -9.45
C ARG A 281 1.36 -40.48 -8.50
N ALA A 282 1.12 -41.71 -8.99
CA ALA A 282 0.78 -42.87 -8.19
C ALA A 282 1.90 -43.91 -8.29
N VAL A 283 1.85 -44.94 -7.46
CA VAL A 283 2.73 -46.07 -7.50
C VAL A 283 2.22 -47.09 -8.53
N TYR A 284 3.12 -47.59 -9.36
CA TYR A 284 2.86 -48.55 -10.40
C TYR A 284 3.88 -49.69 -10.40
N PRO A 285 3.54 -50.93 -10.85
CA PRO A 285 4.50 -51.97 -11.14
C PRO A 285 5.44 -51.52 -12.27
N LEU A 286 6.72 -51.77 -12.15
CA LEU A 286 7.72 -51.47 -13.17
C LEU A 286 7.69 -52.49 -14.34
N HIS A 287 7.18 -53.69 -14.09
CA HIS A 287 6.98 -54.80 -15.03
C HIS A 287 5.82 -55.68 -14.54
N ASP A 288 5.45 -56.71 -15.29
CA ASP A 288 4.45 -57.69 -14.85
C ASP A 288 4.92 -58.44 -13.59
N LEU A 289 4.01 -58.55 -12.60
CA LEU A 289 4.29 -59.21 -11.32
C LEU A 289 3.24 -60.27 -11.05
N GLU A 290 3.67 -61.44 -10.65
CA GLU A 290 2.80 -62.60 -10.30
C GLU A 290 2.22 -62.45 -8.86
N ALA A 291 1.09 -63.12 -8.61
CA ALA A 291 0.57 -63.27 -7.26
C ALA A 291 1.64 -63.93 -6.34
N GLY A 292 1.76 -63.44 -5.13
CA GLY A 292 2.78 -63.87 -4.16
C GLY A 292 4.11 -63.09 -4.25
N THR A 293 4.23 -62.16 -5.20
CA THR A 293 5.44 -61.31 -5.30
C THR A 293 5.49 -60.36 -4.08
N ILE A 294 6.67 -60.29 -3.44
CA ILE A 294 6.96 -59.30 -2.40
C ILE A 294 7.44 -58.02 -3.08
N LEU A 295 6.77 -56.91 -2.78
CA LEU A 295 7.11 -55.62 -3.38
C LEU A 295 8.41 -55.04 -2.84
N SER A 296 9.22 -54.50 -3.73
CA SER A 296 10.52 -53.89 -3.45
C SER A 296 10.75 -52.65 -4.34
N HIS A 297 11.84 -51.94 -4.09
CA HIS A 297 12.27 -50.81 -4.93
C HIS A 297 12.59 -51.21 -6.37
N GLU A 298 12.86 -52.50 -6.61
CA GLU A 298 13.23 -53.04 -7.94
C GLU A 298 12.02 -53.29 -8.83
N ASN A 299 10.82 -53.48 -8.23
CA ASN A 299 9.60 -53.81 -8.98
C ASN A 299 8.51 -52.78 -8.94
N LEU A 300 8.74 -51.61 -8.31
CA LEU A 300 7.84 -50.50 -8.25
C LEU A 300 8.43 -49.23 -8.87
N THR A 301 7.61 -48.41 -9.45
CA THR A 301 7.93 -47.07 -9.97
C THR A 301 6.82 -46.08 -9.63
N VAL A 302 7.06 -44.79 -9.88
CA VAL A 302 6.06 -43.73 -9.67
C VAL A 302 5.85 -42.97 -10.98
N LEU A 303 4.64 -43.09 -11.51
CA LEU A 303 4.26 -42.49 -12.81
C LEU A 303 3.01 -41.61 -12.66
N ARG A 304 2.76 -40.82 -13.65
CA ARG A 304 1.45 -40.15 -13.88
C ARG A 304 0.55 -41.08 -14.68
N PRO A 305 -0.78 -40.98 -14.48
CA PRO A 305 -1.55 -40.14 -13.56
C PRO A 305 -1.61 -40.69 -12.13
N ASN A 306 -2.13 -39.91 -11.18
CA ASN A 306 -2.36 -40.37 -9.80
C ASN A 306 -3.64 -41.21 -9.72
N HIS A 307 -3.62 -42.37 -10.37
CA HIS A 307 -4.71 -43.37 -10.30
C HIS A 307 -4.28 -44.48 -9.36
N GLY A 308 -5.01 -44.75 -8.28
CA GLY A 308 -4.73 -45.80 -7.32
C GLY A 308 -3.93 -45.31 -6.11
N ILE A 309 -2.83 -45.98 -5.75
CA ILE A 309 -2.07 -45.65 -4.55
C ILE A 309 -1.18 -44.43 -4.83
N ASP A 310 -1.39 -43.35 -4.09
CA ASP A 310 -0.61 -42.13 -4.20
C ASP A 310 0.90 -42.39 -3.97
N ALA A 311 1.76 -41.74 -4.70
CA ALA A 311 3.21 -41.88 -4.59
C ALA A 311 3.77 -41.57 -3.19
N ARG A 312 3.06 -40.81 -2.36
CA ARG A 312 3.40 -40.55 -0.95
C ARG A 312 3.34 -41.80 -0.08
N ASP A 313 2.64 -42.82 -0.54
CA ASP A 313 2.49 -44.08 0.15
C ASP A 313 3.44 -45.18 -0.38
N TYR A 314 4.42 -44.82 -1.24
CA TYR A 314 5.37 -45.74 -1.87
C TYR A 314 6.06 -46.67 -0.86
N ASP A 315 6.63 -46.12 0.19
CA ASP A 315 7.35 -46.90 1.20
C ASP A 315 6.44 -47.83 2.02
N LYS A 316 5.15 -47.54 2.09
CA LYS A 316 4.16 -48.41 2.75
C LYS A 316 3.90 -49.71 1.98
N LEU A 317 4.28 -49.74 0.69
CA LEU A 317 4.12 -50.90 -0.17
C LEU A 317 5.32 -51.84 -0.10
N ILE A 318 6.49 -51.35 0.25
CA ILE A 318 7.71 -52.15 0.33
C ILE A 318 7.55 -53.24 1.38
N GLY A 319 7.80 -54.49 0.98
CA GLY A 319 7.63 -55.67 1.81
C GLY A 319 6.23 -56.27 1.84
N LYS A 320 5.22 -55.62 1.22
CA LYS A 320 3.87 -56.20 1.07
C LYS A 320 3.86 -57.29 -0.02
N THR A 321 3.00 -58.30 0.15
CA THR A 321 2.83 -59.39 -0.79
C THR A 321 1.59 -59.16 -1.65
N LEU A 322 1.74 -59.30 -3.00
CA LEU A 322 0.64 -59.24 -3.96
C LEU A 322 -0.29 -60.48 -3.81
N LYS A 323 -1.57 -60.24 -3.68
CA LYS A 323 -2.62 -61.28 -3.69
C LYS A 323 -3.01 -61.70 -5.11
N VAL A 324 -2.81 -60.85 -6.09
CA VAL A 324 -3.24 -61.01 -7.48
C VAL A 324 -2.10 -60.64 -8.40
N ALA A 325 -2.00 -61.23 -9.59
CA ALA A 325 -1.06 -60.81 -10.60
C ALA A 325 -1.45 -59.41 -11.14
N VAL A 326 -0.44 -58.56 -11.43
CA VAL A 326 -0.62 -57.21 -12.00
C VAL A 326 0.32 -57.05 -13.19
N ARG A 327 -0.11 -56.26 -14.17
CA ARG A 327 0.70 -55.95 -15.36
C ARG A 327 1.53 -54.71 -15.14
N GLU A 328 2.57 -54.56 -15.94
CA GLU A 328 3.38 -53.35 -16.03
C GLU A 328 2.47 -52.13 -16.14
N HIS A 329 2.73 -51.10 -15.32
CA HIS A 329 2.00 -49.84 -15.23
C HIS A 329 0.48 -49.97 -14.92
N GLN A 330 0.04 -51.12 -14.42
CA GLN A 330 -1.34 -51.31 -13.97
C GLN A 330 -1.55 -50.54 -12.66
N LYS A 331 -2.71 -49.88 -12.55
CA LYS A 331 -3.18 -49.24 -11.33
C LYS A 331 -3.14 -50.21 -10.15
N LEU A 332 -2.57 -49.80 -9.02
CA LEU A 332 -2.55 -50.53 -7.77
C LEU A 332 -3.60 -50.00 -6.79
N ASP A 333 -4.29 -50.89 -6.10
CA ASP A 333 -5.21 -50.59 -5.03
C ASP A 333 -4.85 -51.34 -3.74
N TRP A 334 -5.15 -50.76 -2.58
CA TRP A 334 -4.80 -51.32 -1.27
C TRP A 334 -5.35 -52.72 -1.04
N GLY A 335 -6.46 -53.08 -1.66
CA GLY A 335 -7.05 -54.42 -1.57
C GLY A 335 -6.23 -55.54 -2.24
N MET A 336 -5.24 -55.18 -3.04
CA MET A 336 -4.39 -56.13 -3.78
C MET A 336 -3.21 -56.72 -2.95
N PHE A 337 -3.06 -56.33 -1.69
CA PHE A 337 -1.93 -56.70 -0.83
C PHE A 337 -2.39 -57.40 0.47
N GLU A 338 -1.45 -58.19 1.02
CA GLU A 338 -1.53 -58.73 2.38
C GLU A 338 -0.77 -57.81 3.35
#